data_a58c813d7165c71b3e04b302861f70cc
#
_entry.id   a58c813d7165c71b3e04b302861f70cc
#
_cell.length_a   1.000
_cell.length_b   1.000
_cell.length_c   1.000
_cell.angle_alpha   90.00
_cell.angle_beta   90.00
_cell.angle_gamma   90.00
#
_symmetry.space_group_name_H-M   'P 1'
#
loop_
_entity.id
_entity.type
_entity.pdbx_description
1 polymer ?
#
loop_
_entity_poly.entity_id
_entity_poly.type
_entity_poly.pdbx_seq_one_letter_code
_entity_poly.pdbx_strand_id
1 'polypeptide(L)'
;MIVIDTDCLSLLDRERYIESSKLRIHLEKFEPDEVFATIISFEEQMRGWLSYIVKCKTVDDQVFGYGRLHAFLESYRNTQVLDYDQAAANIFRKLKAEKIRVGTMDLKIAAIVLANNAILITRNLSDFKQVPQLSVEDWTV
;
A
#
# COMPACT_ATOMS: atom_id res chain seq x y z
N MET A 1 -6.47 3.69 13.72
CA MET A 1 -5.95 4.01 12.37
C MET A 1 -5.45 2.72 11.72
N ILE A 2 -5.94 2.45 10.53
CA ILE A 2 -5.64 1.26 9.74
C ILE A 2 -4.91 1.72 8.48
N VAL A 3 -3.79 1.09 8.16
CA VAL A 3 -3.03 1.36 6.93
C VAL A 3 -3.03 0.10 6.07
N ILE A 4 -3.45 0.24 4.83
CA ILE A 4 -3.51 -0.87 3.86
C ILE A 4 -2.21 -0.85 3.04
N ASP A 5 -1.51 -1.98 2.94
CA ASP A 5 -0.29 -2.05 2.12
C ASP A 5 -0.61 -2.06 0.62
N THR A 6 0.43 -1.92 -0.19
CA THR A 6 0.30 -1.81 -1.65
C THR A 6 -0.39 -3.01 -2.28
N ASP A 7 -0.01 -4.22 -1.87
CA ASP A 7 -0.57 -5.45 -2.41
C ASP A 7 -2.07 -5.58 -2.07
N CYS A 8 -2.45 -5.27 -0.84
CA CYS A 8 -3.84 -5.29 -0.42
C CYS A 8 -4.67 -4.20 -1.12
N LEU A 9 -4.11 -3.01 -1.36
CA LEU A 9 -4.77 -1.97 -2.15
C LEU A 9 -5.04 -2.46 -3.57
N SER A 10 -4.05 -3.09 -4.20
CA SER A 10 -4.20 -3.67 -5.53
C SER A 10 -5.23 -4.80 -5.56
N LEU A 11 -5.29 -5.60 -4.48
CA LEU A 11 -6.26 -6.67 -4.34
C LEU A 11 -7.71 -6.14 -4.27
N LEU A 12 -7.93 -4.99 -3.63
CA LEU A 12 -9.25 -4.36 -3.56
C LEU A 12 -9.81 -3.99 -4.94
N ASP A 13 -8.94 -3.74 -5.92
CA ASP A 13 -9.35 -3.46 -7.29
C ASP A 13 -9.73 -4.72 -8.07
N ARG A 14 -9.54 -5.92 -7.47
CA ARG A 14 -9.79 -7.23 -8.08
C ARG A 14 -10.95 -7.93 -7.39
N GLU A 15 -12.16 -7.47 -7.62
CA GLU A 15 -13.37 -7.91 -6.91
C GLU A 15 -13.69 -9.41 -6.98
N ARG A 16 -13.16 -10.10 -7.98
CA ARG A 16 -13.45 -11.52 -8.24
C ARG A 16 -12.72 -12.51 -7.34
N TYR A 17 -11.79 -12.05 -6.49
CA TYR A 17 -11.02 -12.92 -5.62
C TYR A 17 -11.65 -13.00 -4.23
N ILE A 18 -11.62 -14.22 -3.63
CA ILE A 18 -12.14 -14.46 -2.28
C ILE A 18 -11.41 -13.60 -1.24
N GLU A 19 -10.10 -13.45 -1.39
CA GLU A 19 -9.26 -12.62 -0.51
C GLU A 19 -9.71 -11.17 -0.52
N SER A 20 -10.12 -10.65 -1.68
CA SER A 20 -10.67 -9.31 -1.81
C SER A 20 -11.97 -9.16 -1.03
N SER A 21 -12.85 -10.17 -1.10
CA SER A 21 -14.12 -10.17 -0.36
C SER A 21 -13.90 -10.18 1.15
N LYS A 22 -12.96 -11.00 1.63
CA LYS A 22 -12.63 -11.07 3.06
C LYS A 22 -12.06 -9.75 3.56
N LEU A 23 -11.18 -9.15 2.80
CA LEU A 23 -10.61 -7.84 3.12
C LEU A 23 -11.69 -6.75 3.21
N ARG A 24 -12.64 -6.73 2.26
CA ARG A 24 -13.77 -5.78 2.28
C ARG A 24 -14.64 -5.96 3.52
N ILE A 25 -14.96 -7.19 3.89
CA ILE A 25 -15.77 -7.49 5.08
C ILE A 25 -15.11 -6.92 6.35
N HIS A 26 -13.79 -7.07 6.47
CA HIS A 26 -13.06 -6.48 7.59
C HIS A 26 -13.11 -4.94 7.54
N LEU A 27 -12.90 -4.35 6.36
CA LEU A 27 -12.89 -2.90 6.20
C LEU A 27 -14.25 -2.25 6.51
N GLU A 28 -15.36 -2.94 6.26
CA GLU A 28 -16.70 -2.46 6.54
C GLU A 28 -16.94 -2.20 8.04
N LYS A 29 -16.12 -2.74 8.91
CA LYS A 29 -16.21 -2.54 10.36
C LYS A 29 -15.60 -1.20 10.81
N PHE A 30 -14.94 -0.48 9.91
CA PHE A 30 -14.25 0.76 10.21
C PHE A 30 -14.87 1.92 9.45
N GLU A 31 -14.83 3.11 10.04
CA GLU A 31 -15.26 4.33 9.36
C GLU A 31 -14.24 4.71 8.28
N PRO A 32 -14.68 5.35 7.18
CA PRO A 32 -13.76 5.74 6.10
C PRO A 32 -12.58 6.59 6.56
N ASP A 33 -12.74 7.41 7.59
CA ASP A 33 -11.68 8.26 8.13
C ASP A 33 -10.64 7.52 8.99
N GLU A 34 -10.87 6.23 9.24
CA GLU A 34 -9.93 5.38 9.96
C GLU A 34 -8.99 4.59 9.03
N VAL A 35 -9.24 4.59 7.72
CA VAL A 35 -8.54 3.77 6.73
C VAL A 35 -7.67 4.63 5.83
N PHE A 36 -6.40 4.26 5.71
CA PHE A 36 -5.38 5.04 5.01
C PHE A 36 -4.57 4.17 4.06
N ALA A 37 -4.10 4.79 2.98
CA ALA A 37 -2.96 4.32 2.20
C ALA A 37 -1.73 5.14 2.60
N THR A 38 -0.57 4.80 2.04
CA THR A 38 0.64 5.62 2.19
C THR A 38 1.04 6.22 0.85
N ILE A 39 1.80 7.31 0.89
CA ILE A 39 2.38 7.89 -0.33
C ILE A 39 3.34 6.92 -1.02
N ILE A 40 3.92 5.99 -0.28
CA ILE A 40 4.79 4.95 -0.84
C ILE A 40 3.97 3.97 -1.69
N SER A 41 2.79 3.55 -1.23
CA SER A 41 1.90 2.70 -2.02
C SER A 41 1.46 3.41 -3.31
N PHE A 42 1.15 4.69 -3.24
CA PHE A 42 0.86 5.50 -4.41
C PHE A 42 2.03 5.46 -5.40
N GLU A 43 3.25 5.69 -4.93
CA GLU A 43 4.45 5.64 -5.78
C GLU A 43 4.61 4.29 -6.46
N GLU A 44 4.48 3.19 -5.71
CA GLU A 44 4.64 1.84 -6.25
C GLU A 44 3.61 1.52 -7.32
N GLN A 45 2.34 1.83 -7.07
CA GLN A 45 1.26 1.57 -8.01
C GLN A 45 1.38 2.47 -9.26
N MET A 46 1.75 3.73 -9.07
CA MET A 46 1.96 4.66 -10.18
C MET A 46 3.10 4.18 -11.09
N ARG A 47 4.22 3.75 -10.50
CA ARG A 47 5.35 3.19 -11.27
C ARG A 47 4.92 1.98 -12.08
N GLY A 48 4.05 1.14 -11.51
CA GLY A 48 3.51 -0.02 -12.20
C GLY A 48 2.73 0.36 -13.46
N TRP A 49 1.83 1.32 -13.37
CA TRP A 49 1.05 1.79 -14.51
C TRP A 49 1.89 2.52 -15.55
N LEU A 50 2.84 3.36 -15.12
CA LEU A 50 3.75 4.03 -16.05
C LEU A 50 4.62 3.02 -16.80
N SER A 51 5.13 2.01 -16.11
CA SER A 51 5.89 0.93 -16.72
C SER A 51 5.05 0.13 -17.72
N TYR A 52 3.80 -0.16 -17.39
CA TYR A 52 2.87 -0.84 -18.30
C TYR A 52 2.70 -0.05 -19.60
N ILE A 53 2.44 1.26 -19.50
CA ILE A 53 2.22 2.14 -20.65
C ILE A 53 3.47 2.16 -21.55
N VAL A 54 4.66 2.31 -20.95
CA VAL A 54 5.92 2.34 -21.70
C VAL A 54 6.16 1.03 -22.48
N LYS A 55 5.74 -0.11 -21.92
CA LYS A 55 5.91 -1.43 -22.53
C LYS A 55 4.84 -1.78 -23.56
N CYS A 56 3.78 -0.99 -23.69
CA CYS A 56 2.76 -1.20 -24.72
C CYS A 56 3.35 -1.07 -26.10
N LYS A 57 3.09 -2.06 -26.97
CA LYS A 57 3.65 -2.14 -28.33
C LYS A 57 2.84 -1.35 -29.36
N THR A 58 1.57 -1.07 -29.06
CA THR A 58 0.67 -0.40 -30.00
C THR A 58 0.01 0.80 -29.33
N VAL A 59 -0.42 1.75 -30.15
CA VAL A 59 -1.18 2.93 -29.70
C VAL A 59 -2.49 2.48 -29.03
N ASP A 60 -3.16 1.48 -29.58
CA ASP A 60 -4.42 0.97 -29.04
C ASP A 60 -4.23 0.32 -27.66
N ASP A 61 -3.15 -0.40 -27.44
CA ASP A 61 -2.80 -0.97 -26.12
C ASP A 61 -2.59 0.14 -25.09
N GLN A 62 -2.04 1.28 -25.50
CA GLN A 62 -1.86 2.43 -24.62
C GLN A 62 -3.20 3.04 -24.18
N VAL A 63 -4.25 2.94 -24.99
CA VAL A 63 -5.60 3.41 -24.60
C VAL A 63 -6.03 2.71 -23.31
N PHE A 64 -5.88 1.39 -23.24
CA PHE A 64 -6.17 0.64 -22.02
C PHE A 64 -5.28 1.09 -20.85
N GLY A 65 -3.99 1.25 -21.08
CA GLY A 65 -3.03 1.69 -20.06
C GLY A 65 -3.36 3.05 -19.48
N TYR A 66 -3.69 4.03 -20.32
CA TYR A 66 -4.08 5.36 -19.87
C TYR A 66 -5.44 5.35 -19.18
N GLY A 67 -6.37 4.51 -19.61
CA GLY A 67 -7.64 4.31 -18.94
C GLY A 67 -7.45 3.79 -17.50
N ARG A 68 -6.54 2.84 -17.32
CA ARG A 68 -6.20 2.32 -15.99
C ARG A 68 -5.48 3.36 -15.13
N LEU A 69 -4.62 4.16 -15.74
CA LEU A 69 -3.96 5.27 -15.02
C LEU A 69 -5.00 6.29 -14.53
N HIS A 70 -5.99 6.60 -15.36
CA HIS A 70 -7.07 7.51 -14.96
C HIS A 70 -7.91 6.91 -13.80
N ALA A 71 -8.27 5.63 -13.87
CA ALA A 71 -8.99 4.95 -12.80
C ALA A 71 -8.18 4.95 -11.49
N PHE A 72 -6.87 4.78 -11.58
CA PHE A 72 -5.95 4.87 -10.45
C PHE A 72 -5.98 6.28 -9.81
N LEU A 73 -5.92 7.32 -10.63
CA LEU A 73 -6.05 8.70 -10.18
C LEU A 73 -7.37 8.92 -9.43
N GLU A 74 -8.48 8.46 -9.99
CA GLU A 74 -9.82 8.60 -9.37
C GLU A 74 -9.90 7.87 -8.03
N SER A 75 -9.32 6.66 -7.92
CA SER A 75 -9.33 5.90 -6.67
C SER A 75 -8.60 6.64 -5.54
N TYR A 76 -7.50 7.33 -5.84
CA TYR A 76 -6.75 8.08 -4.85
C TYR A 76 -7.38 9.42 -4.48
N ARG A 77 -8.27 9.97 -5.30
CA ARG A 77 -9.00 11.21 -4.95
C ARG A 77 -9.89 11.02 -3.72
N ASN A 78 -10.33 9.79 -3.47
CA ASN A 78 -11.21 9.46 -2.34
C ASN A 78 -10.48 8.67 -1.24
N THR A 79 -9.16 8.57 -1.32
CA THR A 79 -8.34 7.82 -0.38
C THR A 79 -7.54 8.77 0.50
N GLN A 80 -7.54 8.53 1.80
CA GLN A 80 -6.66 9.24 2.71
C GLN A 80 -5.25 8.67 2.59
N VAL A 81 -4.25 9.53 2.43
CA VAL A 81 -2.87 9.14 2.18
C VAL A 81 -1.97 9.70 3.27
N LEU A 82 -1.22 8.83 3.94
CA LEU A 82 -0.22 9.25 4.92
C LEU A 82 1.09 9.60 4.21
N ASP A 83 1.70 10.68 4.67
CA ASP A 83 2.94 11.18 4.07
C ASP A 83 4.17 10.46 4.62
N TYR A 84 5.23 10.47 3.82
CA TYR A 84 6.58 10.12 4.29
C TYR A 84 7.23 11.40 4.81
N ASP A 85 6.90 11.74 6.04
CA ASP A 85 7.34 12.97 6.70
C ASP A 85 8.66 12.78 7.46
N GLN A 86 9.10 13.82 8.17
CA GLN A 86 10.36 13.73 8.91
C GLN A 86 10.33 12.66 10.00
N ALA A 87 9.19 12.48 10.66
CA ALA A 87 9.05 11.43 11.68
C ALA A 87 9.25 10.04 11.06
N ALA A 88 8.61 9.78 9.91
CA ALA A 88 8.78 8.53 9.16
C ALA A 88 10.23 8.36 8.69
N ALA A 89 10.85 9.42 8.18
CA ALA A 89 12.24 9.38 7.73
C ALA A 89 13.21 9.02 8.87
N ASN A 90 13.00 9.57 10.05
CA ASN A 90 13.81 9.26 11.23
C ASN A 90 13.68 7.79 11.66
N ILE A 91 12.45 7.26 11.64
CA ILE A 91 12.19 5.85 11.93
C ILE A 91 12.83 4.96 10.85
N PHE A 92 12.67 5.31 9.58
CA PHE A 92 13.29 4.57 8.48
C PHE A 92 14.80 4.47 8.64
N ARG A 93 15.45 5.59 8.98
CA ARG A 93 16.91 5.62 9.21
C ARG A 93 17.32 4.68 10.33
N LYS A 94 16.56 4.66 11.42
CA LYS A 94 16.78 3.75 12.55
C LYS A 94 16.63 2.29 12.13
N LEU A 95 15.56 1.95 11.40
CA LEU A 95 15.31 0.59 10.92
C LEU A 95 16.42 0.12 9.99
N LYS A 96 16.90 1.00 9.12
CA LYS A 96 18.04 0.70 8.23
C LYS A 96 19.31 0.41 9.04
N ALA A 97 19.58 1.17 10.09
CA ALA A 97 20.75 0.96 10.95
C ALA A 97 20.67 -0.38 11.69
N GLU A 98 19.47 -0.86 12.00
CA GLU A 98 19.24 -2.17 12.63
C GLU A 98 19.37 -3.34 11.64
N LYS A 99 19.61 -3.07 10.36
CA LYS A 99 19.85 -4.07 9.29
C LYS A 99 18.70 -5.06 9.13
N ILE A 100 17.48 -4.58 9.23
CA ILE A 100 16.28 -5.39 9.05
C ILE A 100 16.18 -5.83 7.58
N ARG A 101 15.96 -7.14 7.36
CA ARG A 101 15.93 -7.74 6.02
C ARG A 101 14.55 -7.62 5.39
N VAL A 102 14.14 -6.40 5.10
CA VAL A 102 12.88 -6.05 4.45
C VAL A 102 13.23 -5.11 3.30
N GLY A 103 12.54 -5.24 2.19
CA GLY A 103 12.76 -4.36 1.02
C GLY A 103 12.59 -2.89 1.38
N THR A 104 13.30 -2.02 0.66
CA THR A 104 13.33 -0.58 0.97
C THR A 104 11.95 0.06 0.97
N MET A 105 11.10 -0.26 -0.01
CA MET A 105 9.75 0.33 -0.09
C MET A 105 8.88 -0.15 1.07
N ASP A 106 8.90 -1.45 1.38
CA ASP A 106 8.17 -2.00 2.53
C ASP A 106 8.65 -1.40 3.84
N LEU A 107 9.96 -1.17 3.96
CA LEU A 107 10.53 -0.56 5.16
C LEU A 107 10.07 0.89 5.32
N LYS A 108 9.91 1.63 4.22
CA LYS A 108 9.33 2.99 4.24
C LYS A 108 7.86 2.96 4.67
N ILE A 109 7.09 1.99 4.19
CA ILE A 109 5.70 1.80 4.61
C ILE A 109 5.65 1.52 6.11
N ALA A 110 6.49 0.60 6.60
CA ALA A 110 6.59 0.28 8.02
C ALA A 110 6.91 1.52 8.86
N ALA A 111 7.84 2.35 8.38
CA ALA A 111 8.21 3.59 9.07
C ALA A 111 7.03 4.57 9.19
N ILE A 112 6.24 4.72 8.14
CA ILE A 112 5.03 5.56 8.18
C ILE A 112 4.02 5.00 9.17
N VAL A 113 3.80 3.69 9.17
CA VAL A 113 2.86 3.03 10.08
C VAL A 113 3.28 3.23 11.53
N LEU A 114 4.56 3.03 11.84
CA LEU A 114 5.11 3.26 13.18
C LEU A 114 4.99 4.72 13.61
N ALA A 115 5.28 5.66 12.71
CA ALA A 115 5.19 7.09 13.00
C ALA A 115 3.77 7.53 13.38
N ASN A 116 2.76 6.79 12.91
CA ASN A 116 1.35 7.10 13.14
C ASN A 116 0.68 6.19 14.18
N ASN A 117 1.43 5.30 14.81
CA ASN A 117 0.91 4.31 15.76
C ASN A 117 -0.29 3.52 15.19
N ALA A 118 -0.21 3.16 13.92
CA ALA A 118 -1.27 2.49 13.18
C ALA A 118 -1.05 0.98 13.13
N ILE A 119 -2.05 0.27 12.61
CA ILE A 119 -1.98 -1.16 12.31
C ILE A 119 -1.83 -1.31 10.79
N LEU A 120 -0.86 -2.10 10.36
CA LEU A 120 -0.65 -2.40 8.95
C LEU A 120 -1.42 -3.65 8.55
N ILE A 121 -2.24 -3.53 7.51
CA ILE A 121 -2.97 -4.65 6.93
C ILE A 121 -2.19 -5.13 5.70
N THR A 122 -1.71 -6.36 5.76
CA THR A 122 -0.81 -6.93 4.75
C THR A 122 -0.97 -8.44 4.68
N ARG A 123 -0.73 -9.02 3.50
CA ARG A 123 -0.58 -10.47 3.34
C ARG A 123 0.86 -10.92 3.60
N ASN A 124 1.80 -9.99 3.61
CA ASN A 124 3.22 -10.29 3.76
C ASN A 124 3.66 -10.25 5.23
N LEU A 125 3.04 -11.09 6.05
CA LEU A 125 3.33 -11.14 7.48
C LEU A 125 4.77 -11.54 7.76
N SER A 126 5.34 -12.45 6.94
CA SER A 126 6.70 -12.95 7.16
C SER A 126 7.76 -11.85 7.14
N ASP A 127 7.62 -10.88 6.23
CA ASP A 127 8.55 -9.76 6.15
C ASP A 127 8.25 -8.71 7.21
N PHE A 128 7.01 -8.26 7.32
CA PHE A 128 6.68 -7.16 8.22
C PHE A 128 6.78 -7.52 9.71
N LYS A 129 6.63 -8.79 10.08
CA LYS A 129 6.87 -9.25 11.47
C LYS A 129 8.33 -9.09 11.90
N GLN A 130 9.26 -8.95 10.97
CA GLN A 130 10.66 -8.66 11.28
C GLN A 130 10.88 -7.23 11.77
N VAL A 131 9.93 -6.34 11.56
CA VAL A 131 10.04 -4.93 11.98
C VAL A 131 9.63 -4.81 13.44
N PRO A 132 10.54 -4.39 14.34
CA PRO A 132 10.21 -4.26 15.76
C PRO A 132 9.04 -3.31 16.02
N GLN A 133 8.14 -3.68 16.92
CA GLN A 133 7.02 -2.87 17.40
C GLN A 133 5.93 -2.61 16.36
N LEU A 134 6.04 -3.16 15.16
CA LEU A 134 5.03 -2.99 14.12
C LEU A 134 3.85 -3.94 14.37
N SER A 135 2.65 -3.38 14.43
CA SER A 135 1.41 -4.16 14.51
C SER A 135 0.95 -4.49 13.09
N VAL A 136 0.79 -5.77 12.80
CA VAL A 136 0.41 -6.26 11.46
C VAL A 136 -0.71 -7.28 11.57
N GLU A 137 -1.64 -7.23 10.62
CA GLU A 137 -2.74 -8.19 10.50
C GLU A 137 -2.95 -8.55 9.03
N ASP A 138 -3.34 -9.80 8.79
CA ASP A 138 -3.77 -10.27 7.46
C ASP A 138 -5.29 -10.45 7.47
N TRP A 139 -5.98 -9.62 6.72
CA TRP A 139 -7.45 -9.66 6.60
C TRP A 139 -7.94 -10.39 5.35
N THR A 140 -7.04 -11.06 4.64
CA THR A 140 -7.37 -11.82 3.42
C THR A 140 -7.64 -13.31 3.70
N VAL A 141 -7.39 -13.75 4.91
CA VAL A 141 -7.57 -15.14 5.34
C VAL A 141 -8.85 -15.37 6.14
#